data_ced6cde58101700cedfd3f6fec5b0e7a
#
_entry.id   ced6cde58101700cedfd3f6fec5b0e7a
#
_cell.length_a   1.000
_cell.length_b   1.000
_cell.length_c   1.000
_cell.angle_alpha   90.00
_cell.angle_beta   90.00
_cell.angle_gamma   90.00
#
_symmetry.space_group_name_H-M   'P 1'
#
loop_
_entity.id
_entity.type
_entity.pdbx_description
1 polymer ?
#
loop_
_entity_poly.entity_id
_entity_poly.type
_entity_poly.pdbx_seq_one_letter_code
_entity_poly.pdbx_strand_id
1 'polypeptide(L)'
;MSRPTLAQSSQPNNVYTTLADVRNALQIEDSLDDNDIQAAILAASRMIDEYCQRSFYQEGTLAAPVIKYYTPVSPWYLEIDDLIEPTEVRSRANQSGPFTQVWNLDTDIMYEPVNNPEIGMPVTRLLAIQTYVFPYFFPQTVKITGVWGFKAIPYEVELACKIQASRLFVRKQSPFGIAGSVELGTVRLNSRLDPDVEMLLKTYRRNFGLAY
;
A
#
# COMPACT_ATOMS: atom_id res chain seq x y z
N MET A 1 1.82 -38.46 -8.52
CA MET A 1 1.79 -36.98 -8.70
C MET A 1 1.73 -36.33 -7.33
N SER A 2 2.88 -35.89 -6.83
CA SER A 2 3.00 -35.23 -5.51
C SER A 2 2.46 -33.80 -5.62
N ARG A 3 1.51 -33.43 -4.75
CA ARG A 3 1.07 -32.04 -4.57
C ARG A 3 2.30 -31.20 -4.16
N PRO A 4 2.52 -30.03 -4.76
CA PRO A 4 3.52 -29.12 -4.25
C PRO A 4 3.10 -28.69 -2.84
N THR A 5 3.97 -28.95 -1.87
CA THR A 5 3.84 -28.41 -0.51
C THR A 5 3.99 -26.89 -0.61
N LEU A 6 2.91 -26.17 -0.33
CA LEU A 6 2.99 -24.72 -0.15
C LEU A 6 3.99 -24.47 0.98
N ALA A 7 5.13 -23.87 0.63
CA ALA A 7 6.06 -23.39 1.62
C ALA A 7 5.31 -22.48 2.58
N GLN A 8 5.37 -22.77 3.87
CA GLN A 8 4.89 -21.85 4.92
C GLN A 8 5.71 -20.56 4.74
N SER A 9 5.08 -19.55 4.18
CA SER A 9 5.71 -18.24 4.07
C SER A 9 5.99 -17.76 5.49
N SER A 10 7.28 -17.55 5.77
CA SER A 10 7.70 -16.61 6.82
C SER A 10 6.75 -15.41 6.82
N GLN A 11 6.34 -14.95 8.02
CA GLN A 11 5.45 -13.81 8.25
C GLN A 11 5.55 -12.79 7.12
N PRO A 12 4.45 -12.46 6.44
CA PRO A 12 4.53 -11.49 5.36
C PRO A 12 5.02 -10.16 5.95
N ASN A 13 6.16 -9.67 5.46
CA ASN A 13 6.73 -8.37 5.86
C ASN A 13 5.82 -7.17 5.53
N ASN A 14 4.55 -7.42 5.22
CA ASN A 14 3.59 -6.46 4.70
C ASN A 14 2.37 -6.28 5.61
N VAL A 15 2.53 -6.47 6.90
CA VAL A 15 1.53 -6.14 7.93
C VAL A 15 1.85 -4.80 8.57
N TYR A 16 0.83 -4.08 9.07
CA TYR A 16 0.98 -2.70 9.53
C TYR A 16 1.00 -2.54 11.05
N THR A 17 0.83 -3.61 11.81
CA THR A 17 0.99 -3.62 13.27
C THR A 17 1.58 -4.94 13.72
N THR A 18 2.06 -5.01 14.95
CA THR A 18 2.68 -6.21 15.52
C THR A 18 1.68 -7.03 16.34
N LEU A 19 1.99 -8.33 16.49
CA LEU A 19 1.23 -9.22 17.40
C LEU A 19 1.23 -8.67 18.83
N ALA A 20 2.38 -8.17 19.30
CA ALA A 20 2.52 -7.62 20.64
C ALA A 20 1.62 -6.42 20.88
N ASP A 21 1.51 -5.50 19.89
CA ASP A 21 0.68 -4.30 20.02
C ASP A 21 -0.81 -4.64 20.10
N VAL A 22 -1.25 -5.64 19.33
CA VAL A 22 -2.65 -6.08 19.35
C VAL A 22 -2.95 -6.85 20.63
N ARG A 23 -2.05 -7.73 21.10
CA ARG A 23 -2.19 -8.42 22.38
C ARG A 23 -2.30 -7.43 23.56
N ASN A 24 -1.42 -6.42 23.58
CA ASN A 24 -1.46 -5.37 24.59
C ASN A 24 -2.79 -4.58 24.54
N ALA A 25 -3.28 -4.25 23.35
CA ALA A 25 -4.55 -3.55 23.19
C ALA A 25 -5.76 -4.38 23.67
N LEU A 26 -5.69 -5.71 23.52
CA LEU A 26 -6.73 -6.66 23.94
C LEU A 26 -6.53 -7.17 25.37
N GLN A 27 -5.43 -6.80 26.05
CA GLN A 27 -5.05 -7.28 27.39
C GLN A 27 -4.94 -8.82 27.45
N ILE A 28 -4.41 -9.45 26.39
CA ILE A 28 -4.20 -10.90 26.30
C ILE A 28 -2.76 -11.19 26.70
N GLU A 29 -2.57 -11.99 27.77
CA GLU A 29 -1.25 -12.34 28.29
C GLU A 29 -0.73 -13.69 27.76
N ASP A 30 -1.62 -14.62 27.43
CA ASP A 30 -1.25 -15.92 26.91
C ASP A 30 -1.05 -15.94 25.38
N SER A 31 -0.60 -17.07 24.85
CA SER A 31 -0.31 -17.26 23.43
C SER A 31 -1.32 -18.16 22.70
N LEU A 32 -2.43 -18.50 23.32
CA LEU A 32 -3.40 -19.45 22.77
C LEU A 32 -4.07 -18.90 21.51
N ASP A 33 -4.28 -17.59 21.47
CA ASP A 33 -4.97 -16.89 20.39
C ASP A 33 -4.02 -16.25 19.36
N ASP A 34 -2.70 -16.45 19.47
CA ASP A 34 -1.70 -15.77 18.62
C ASP A 34 -1.94 -15.97 17.13
N ASN A 35 -2.29 -17.18 16.70
CA ASN A 35 -2.57 -17.46 15.28
C ASN A 35 -3.79 -16.68 14.77
N ASP A 36 -4.81 -16.55 15.60
CA ASP A 36 -6.03 -15.84 15.27
C ASP A 36 -5.82 -14.33 15.22
N ILE A 37 -5.02 -13.81 16.15
CA ILE A 37 -4.61 -12.40 16.16
C ILE A 37 -3.75 -12.10 14.91
N GLN A 38 -2.81 -12.96 14.53
CA GLN A 38 -2.02 -12.80 13.32
C GLN A 38 -2.89 -12.80 12.05
N ALA A 39 -3.87 -13.68 11.98
CA ALA A 39 -4.82 -13.70 10.88
C ALA A 39 -5.65 -12.40 10.81
N ALA A 40 -6.07 -11.87 11.97
CA ALA A 40 -6.79 -10.61 12.06
C ALA A 40 -5.91 -9.41 11.63
N ILE A 41 -4.62 -9.38 12.00
CA ILE A 41 -3.66 -8.36 11.59
C ILE A 41 -3.48 -8.37 10.06
N LEU A 42 -3.31 -9.55 9.48
CA LEU A 42 -3.17 -9.69 8.03
C LEU A 42 -4.44 -9.20 7.31
N ALA A 43 -5.60 -9.62 7.78
CA ALA A 43 -6.88 -9.20 7.21
C ALA A 43 -7.08 -7.68 7.33
N ALA A 44 -6.79 -7.08 8.49
CA ALA A 44 -6.86 -5.64 8.70
C ALA A 44 -5.92 -4.87 7.76
N SER A 45 -4.68 -5.35 7.58
CA SER A 45 -3.72 -4.74 6.67
C SER A 45 -4.23 -4.74 5.23
N ARG A 46 -4.80 -5.86 4.75
CA ARG A 46 -5.40 -5.95 3.39
C ARG A 46 -6.63 -5.06 3.22
N MET A 47 -7.48 -4.94 4.26
CA MET A 47 -8.62 -4.02 4.23
C MET A 47 -8.17 -2.57 4.12
N ILE A 48 -7.07 -2.20 4.77
CA ILE A 48 -6.48 -0.86 4.68
C ILE A 48 -5.94 -0.60 3.27
N ASP A 49 -5.23 -1.57 2.68
CA ASP A 49 -4.74 -1.45 1.30
C ASP A 49 -5.89 -1.24 0.31
N GLU A 50 -6.94 -2.03 0.44
CA GLU A 50 -8.13 -1.93 -0.41
C GLU A 50 -8.83 -0.57 -0.24
N TYR A 51 -8.99 -0.10 1.00
CA TYR A 51 -9.61 1.19 1.27
C TYR A 51 -8.80 2.37 0.74
N CYS A 52 -7.48 2.33 0.96
CA CYS A 52 -6.57 3.40 0.55
C CYS A 52 -6.16 3.30 -0.93
N GLN A 53 -6.42 2.16 -1.60
CA GLN A 53 -5.96 1.86 -2.97
C GLN A 53 -4.44 2.00 -3.10
N ARG A 54 -3.71 1.60 -2.07
CA ARG A 54 -2.24 1.61 -1.99
C ARG A 54 -1.73 0.70 -0.89
N SER A 55 -0.47 0.31 -0.96
CA SER A 55 0.23 -0.43 0.09
C SER A 55 1.24 0.46 0.81
N PHE A 56 1.38 0.25 2.13
CA PHE A 56 2.23 1.07 3.00
C PHE A 56 3.54 0.38 3.38
N TYR A 57 3.82 -0.79 2.85
CA TYR A 57 5.11 -1.46 3.02
C TYR A 57 6.07 -1.12 1.88
N GLN A 58 7.36 -1.21 2.17
CA GLN A 58 8.39 -1.02 1.16
C GLN A 58 8.51 -2.27 0.28
N GLU A 59 8.52 -2.08 -1.03
CA GLU A 59 8.74 -3.09 -2.04
C GLU A 59 10.08 -2.84 -2.75
N GLY A 60 10.99 -3.79 -2.64
CA GLY A 60 12.35 -3.67 -3.15
C GLY A 60 13.31 -2.93 -2.22
N THR A 61 14.56 -2.86 -2.64
CA THR A 61 15.65 -2.10 -2.02
C THR A 61 16.54 -1.52 -3.12
N LEU A 62 17.45 -0.59 -2.80
CA LEU A 62 18.41 -0.08 -3.78
C LEU A 62 19.33 -1.18 -4.36
N ALA A 63 19.61 -2.22 -3.57
CA ALA A 63 20.41 -3.38 -4.04
C ALA A 63 19.58 -4.38 -4.87
N ALA A 64 18.26 -4.40 -4.67
CA ALA A 64 17.30 -5.25 -5.38
C ALA A 64 16.04 -4.44 -5.72
N PRO A 65 16.14 -3.48 -6.67
CA PRO A 65 15.02 -2.63 -7.04
C PRO A 65 13.97 -3.42 -7.84
N VAL A 66 12.72 -2.98 -7.76
CA VAL A 66 11.60 -3.59 -8.47
C VAL A 66 11.28 -2.79 -9.74
N ILE A 67 10.96 -3.52 -10.79
CA ILE A 67 10.60 -2.94 -12.10
C ILE A 67 9.08 -2.88 -12.22
N LYS A 68 8.55 -1.69 -12.56
CA LYS A 68 7.16 -1.50 -12.93
C LYS A 68 7.03 -0.85 -14.31
N TYR A 69 5.92 -1.17 -15.00
CA TYR A 69 5.64 -0.68 -16.34
C TYR A 69 4.39 0.19 -16.33
N TYR A 70 4.46 1.32 -17.03
CA TYR A 70 3.39 2.32 -17.05
C TYR A 70 2.99 2.69 -18.46
N THR A 71 1.72 3.06 -18.57
CA THR A 71 1.13 3.62 -19.79
C THR A 71 0.85 5.10 -19.55
N PRO A 72 1.65 6.02 -20.10
CA PRO A 72 1.36 7.44 -19.98
C PRO A 72 0.04 7.79 -20.67
N VAL A 73 -0.77 8.61 -20.01
CA VAL A 73 -2.01 9.18 -20.56
C VAL A 73 -1.80 10.61 -21.06
N SER A 74 -0.65 11.19 -20.77
CA SER A 74 -0.25 12.54 -21.15
C SER A 74 1.21 12.56 -21.59
N PRO A 75 1.59 13.43 -22.55
CA PRO A 75 2.99 13.63 -22.90
C PRO A 75 3.80 14.33 -21.79
N TRP A 76 3.12 15.04 -20.89
CA TRP A 76 3.77 15.90 -19.90
C TRP A 76 3.91 15.29 -18.53
N TYR A 77 3.04 14.34 -18.17
CA TYR A 77 3.07 13.69 -16.86
C TYR A 77 2.72 12.21 -16.93
N LEU A 78 3.23 11.48 -15.97
CA LEU A 78 2.99 10.07 -15.75
C LEU A 78 2.57 9.84 -14.31
N GLU A 79 1.36 9.34 -14.10
CA GLU A 79 0.93 8.85 -12.79
C GLU A 79 1.53 7.47 -12.54
N ILE A 80 2.09 7.30 -11.35
CA ILE A 80 2.79 6.08 -10.95
C ILE A 80 2.32 5.61 -9.57
N ASP A 81 2.65 4.38 -9.22
CA ASP A 81 2.51 3.90 -7.85
C ASP A 81 3.41 4.69 -6.91
N ASP A 82 3.23 4.46 -5.61
CA ASP A 82 4.03 5.10 -4.57
C ASP A 82 5.51 4.77 -4.76
N LEU A 83 6.29 5.74 -5.15
CA LEU A 83 7.72 5.60 -5.43
C LEU A 83 8.52 6.28 -4.31
N ILE A 84 9.37 5.49 -3.63
CA ILE A 84 10.30 6.00 -2.62
C ILE A 84 11.51 6.62 -3.30
N GLU A 85 12.15 5.82 -4.19
CA GLU A 85 13.38 6.24 -4.85
C GLU A 85 13.52 5.56 -6.22
N PRO A 86 13.61 6.32 -7.32
CA PRO A 86 13.89 5.78 -8.64
C PRO A 86 15.38 5.46 -8.79
N THR A 87 15.70 4.34 -9.41
CA THR A 87 17.07 4.01 -9.83
C THR A 87 17.27 4.18 -11.33
N GLU A 88 16.20 3.96 -12.11
CA GLU A 88 16.24 4.11 -13.55
C GLU A 88 14.84 4.37 -14.11
N VAL A 89 14.74 5.28 -15.07
CA VAL A 89 13.54 5.48 -15.90
C VAL A 89 13.93 5.32 -17.35
N ARG A 90 13.23 4.46 -18.06
CA ARG A 90 13.40 4.26 -19.51
C ARG A 90 12.07 4.30 -20.24
N SER A 91 12.12 4.72 -21.49
CA SER A 91 10.96 4.65 -22.38
C SER A 91 11.29 4.00 -23.72
N ARG A 92 10.23 3.61 -24.42
CA ARG A 92 10.27 3.07 -25.78
C ARG A 92 9.25 3.76 -26.66
N ALA A 93 9.56 3.93 -27.94
CA ALA A 93 8.72 4.67 -28.87
C ALA A 93 7.42 3.94 -29.25
N ASN A 94 7.40 2.59 -29.16
CA ASN A 94 6.25 1.76 -29.52
C ASN A 94 6.14 0.55 -28.60
N GLN A 95 5.02 -0.18 -28.68
CA GLN A 95 4.70 -1.30 -27.79
C GLN A 95 5.68 -2.49 -27.87
N SER A 96 6.33 -2.71 -29.01
CA SER A 96 7.17 -3.87 -29.28
C SER A 96 8.67 -3.58 -29.27
N GLY A 97 9.05 -2.32 -29.20
CA GLY A 97 10.46 -1.89 -29.24
C GLY A 97 11.20 -2.06 -27.92
N PRO A 98 12.53 -2.02 -27.97
CA PRO A 98 13.35 -1.99 -26.76
C PRO A 98 13.23 -0.65 -26.02
N PHE A 99 13.48 -0.66 -24.72
CA PHE A 99 13.53 0.55 -23.85
C PHE A 99 14.89 1.25 -24.05
N THR A 100 15.02 1.99 -25.13
CA THR A 100 16.30 2.62 -25.55
C THR A 100 16.50 4.02 -25.00
N GLN A 101 15.40 4.77 -24.79
CA GLN A 101 15.49 6.11 -24.23
C GLN A 101 15.70 6.00 -22.71
N VAL A 102 16.84 6.46 -22.25
CA VAL A 102 17.15 6.63 -20.83
C VAL A 102 16.84 8.06 -20.43
N TRP A 103 16.12 8.24 -19.33
CA TRP A 103 15.77 9.54 -18.76
C TRP A 103 16.78 9.90 -17.68
N ASN A 104 17.34 11.11 -17.73
CA ASN A 104 18.13 11.62 -16.64
C ASN A 104 17.21 12.04 -15.50
N LEU A 105 17.42 11.45 -14.32
CA LEU A 105 16.54 11.63 -13.16
C LEU A 105 16.57 13.04 -12.56
N ASP A 106 17.63 13.80 -12.84
CA ASP A 106 17.83 15.15 -12.28
C ASP A 106 17.42 16.26 -13.27
N THR A 107 17.50 16.00 -14.59
CA THR A 107 17.32 17.05 -15.61
C THR A 107 16.09 16.86 -16.48
N ASP A 108 15.62 15.62 -16.67
CA ASP A 108 14.55 15.32 -17.61
C ASP A 108 13.21 15.11 -16.92
N ILE A 109 13.24 14.88 -15.59
CA ILE A 109 12.08 14.52 -14.77
C ILE A 109 12.00 15.40 -13.53
N MET A 110 10.79 15.85 -13.20
CA MET A 110 10.45 16.44 -11.91
C MET A 110 9.49 15.49 -11.16
N TYR A 111 9.67 15.40 -9.86
CA TYR A 111 8.90 14.53 -8.98
C TYR A 111 7.77 15.28 -8.30
N GLU A 112 6.57 14.73 -8.31
CA GLU A 112 5.42 15.29 -7.60
C GLU A 112 4.80 14.27 -6.63
N PRO A 113 4.31 14.76 -5.48
CA PRO A 113 4.43 16.12 -4.92
C PRO A 113 5.87 16.46 -4.51
N VAL A 114 6.30 17.70 -4.79
CA VAL A 114 7.72 18.13 -4.71
C VAL A 114 8.34 17.91 -3.32
N ASN A 115 7.60 18.15 -2.25
CA ASN A 115 8.12 18.07 -0.87
C ASN A 115 7.76 16.75 -0.16
N ASN A 116 7.14 15.80 -0.86
CA ASN A 116 6.72 14.53 -0.25
C ASN A 116 7.87 13.71 0.35
N PRO A 117 9.04 13.57 -0.30
CA PRO A 117 10.14 12.82 0.28
C PRO A 117 10.61 13.37 1.63
N GLU A 118 10.56 14.69 1.84
CA GLU A 118 10.98 15.35 3.10
C GLU A 118 10.04 15.03 4.26
N ILE A 119 8.75 14.83 3.98
CA ILE A 119 7.75 14.47 4.98
C ILE A 119 7.47 12.96 5.04
N GLY A 120 8.29 12.13 4.37
CA GLY A 120 8.17 10.68 4.37
C GLY A 120 7.05 10.12 3.49
N MET A 121 6.44 10.95 2.64
CA MET A 121 5.43 10.53 1.67
C MET A 121 6.08 10.16 0.34
N PRO A 122 5.53 9.18 -0.40
CA PRO A 122 6.09 8.77 -1.69
C PRO A 122 5.77 9.77 -2.80
N VAL A 123 6.55 9.69 -3.87
CA VAL A 123 6.27 10.34 -5.16
C VAL A 123 5.16 9.55 -5.86
N THR A 124 4.19 10.25 -6.44
CA THR A 124 3.04 9.63 -7.13
C THR A 124 2.90 10.07 -8.58
N ARG A 125 3.71 11.02 -9.03
CA ARG A 125 3.70 11.52 -10.40
C ARG A 125 5.09 11.97 -10.83
N LEU A 126 5.40 11.68 -12.09
CA LEU A 126 6.58 12.20 -12.78
C LEU A 126 6.14 13.22 -13.82
N LEU A 127 6.82 14.36 -13.88
CA LEU A 127 6.65 15.38 -14.93
C LEU A 127 7.84 15.34 -15.88
N ALA A 128 7.58 15.36 -17.16
CA ALA A 128 8.61 15.55 -18.17
C ALA A 128 9.00 17.03 -18.26
N ILE A 129 10.31 17.31 -18.27
CA ILE A 129 10.85 18.67 -18.29
C ILE A 129 11.44 18.99 -19.66
N GLN A 130 11.44 20.27 -20.02
CA GLN A 130 12.03 20.82 -21.23
C GLN A 130 11.37 20.29 -22.51
N THR A 131 12.16 19.65 -23.38
CA THR A 131 11.72 19.09 -24.67
C THR A 131 11.34 17.63 -24.58
N TYR A 132 11.48 16.99 -23.42
CA TYR A 132 11.14 15.60 -23.24
C TYR A 132 9.63 15.41 -23.11
N VAL A 133 9.14 14.32 -23.69
CA VAL A 133 7.73 13.92 -23.61
C VAL A 133 7.62 12.43 -23.40
N PHE A 134 6.66 12.01 -22.58
CA PHE A 134 6.36 10.60 -22.43
C PHE A 134 5.65 10.05 -23.67
N PRO A 135 6.02 8.84 -24.15
CA PRO A 135 5.37 8.21 -25.29
C PRO A 135 3.97 7.69 -24.90
N TYR A 136 2.94 8.49 -25.11
CA TYR A 136 1.57 8.25 -24.60
C TYR A 136 0.63 7.54 -25.60
N PHE A 137 1.07 7.29 -26.84
CA PHE A 137 0.22 6.67 -27.86
C PHE A 137 0.07 5.15 -27.73
N PHE A 138 0.97 4.49 -27.00
CA PHE A 138 0.99 3.04 -26.87
C PHE A 138 1.05 2.61 -25.39
N PRO A 139 0.48 1.44 -25.04
CA PRO A 139 0.54 0.95 -23.68
C PRO A 139 1.95 0.49 -23.28
N GLN A 140 2.23 0.57 -21.97
CA GLN A 140 3.45 0.08 -21.35
C GLN A 140 4.74 0.63 -21.99
N THR A 141 4.75 1.91 -22.32
CA THR A 141 5.90 2.56 -22.97
C THR A 141 6.94 3.09 -22.01
N VAL A 142 6.65 3.17 -20.73
CA VAL A 142 7.59 3.60 -19.69
C VAL A 142 7.88 2.47 -18.72
N LYS A 143 9.16 2.26 -18.44
CA LYS A 143 9.67 1.30 -17.45
C LYS A 143 10.39 2.08 -16.36
N ILE A 144 10.01 1.87 -15.12
CA ILE A 144 10.63 2.48 -13.96
C ILE A 144 11.20 1.36 -13.09
N THR A 145 12.46 1.49 -12.74
CA THR A 145 13.15 0.64 -11.78
C THR A 145 13.39 1.46 -10.53
N GLY A 146 13.01 0.94 -9.36
CA GLY A 146 13.13 1.71 -8.12
C GLY A 146 12.66 0.96 -6.88
N VAL A 147 12.60 1.68 -5.79
CA VAL A 147 12.06 1.23 -4.49
C VAL A 147 10.67 1.84 -4.33
N TRP A 148 9.69 1.00 -4.04
CA TRP A 148 8.28 1.38 -4.06
C TRP A 148 7.63 1.31 -2.67
N GLY A 149 6.48 1.92 -2.51
CA GLY A 149 5.71 1.95 -1.27
C GLY A 149 6.08 3.13 -0.37
N PHE A 150 6.15 2.89 0.93
CA PHE A 150 6.49 3.87 1.94
C PHE A 150 7.80 3.50 2.62
N LYS A 151 8.65 4.49 2.89
CA LYS A 151 9.92 4.28 3.60
C LYS A 151 9.72 3.80 5.04
N ALA A 152 8.64 4.23 5.66
CA ALA A 152 8.17 3.78 6.96
C ALA A 152 6.64 3.79 6.97
N ILE A 153 6.03 2.88 7.71
CA ILE A 153 4.57 2.85 7.86
C ILE A 153 4.16 4.09 8.68
N PRO A 154 3.22 4.93 8.17
CA PRO A 154 2.72 6.06 8.94
C PRO A 154 2.03 5.63 10.23
N TYR A 155 2.19 6.40 11.29
CA TYR A 155 1.62 6.08 12.60
C TYR A 155 0.10 5.91 12.57
N GLU A 156 -0.60 6.72 11.79
CA GLU A 156 -2.06 6.63 11.62
C GLU A 156 -2.48 5.31 10.97
N VAL A 157 -1.68 4.79 10.04
CA VAL A 157 -1.92 3.48 9.38
C VAL A 157 -1.68 2.34 10.38
N GLU A 158 -0.62 2.45 11.17
CA GLU A 158 -0.33 1.47 12.23
C GLU A 158 -1.45 1.43 13.28
N LEU A 159 -1.89 2.58 13.77
CA LEU A 159 -2.99 2.71 14.71
C LEU A 159 -4.31 2.18 14.12
N ALA A 160 -4.63 2.55 12.88
CA ALA A 160 -5.80 2.08 12.15
C ALA A 160 -5.81 0.54 12.04
N CYS A 161 -4.65 -0.05 11.70
CA CYS A 161 -4.49 -1.50 11.63
C CYS A 161 -4.71 -2.18 12.99
N LYS A 162 -4.15 -1.62 14.05
CA LYS A 162 -4.33 -2.13 15.42
C LYS A 162 -5.80 -2.12 15.85
N ILE A 163 -6.51 -1.01 15.63
CA ILE A 163 -7.95 -0.91 15.94
C ILE A 163 -8.75 -1.94 15.14
N GLN A 164 -8.52 -1.99 13.82
CA GLN A 164 -9.27 -2.91 12.95
C GLN A 164 -8.98 -4.38 13.24
N ALA A 165 -7.73 -4.75 13.51
CA ALA A 165 -7.33 -6.11 13.85
C ALA A 165 -7.97 -6.56 15.19
N SER A 166 -7.93 -5.70 16.21
CA SER A 166 -8.57 -5.96 17.51
C SER A 166 -10.07 -6.21 17.35
N ARG A 167 -10.73 -5.39 16.51
CA ARG A 167 -12.15 -5.53 16.22
C ARG A 167 -12.49 -6.84 15.48
N LEU A 168 -11.67 -7.22 14.49
CA LEU A 168 -11.85 -8.47 13.74
C LEU A 168 -11.70 -9.68 14.66
N PHE A 169 -10.72 -9.65 15.56
CA PHE A 169 -10.49 -10.71 16.53
C PHE A 169 -11.68 -10.87 17.49
N VAL A 170 -12.15 -9.78 18.13
CA VAL A 170 -13.30 -9.80 19.04
C VAL A 170 -14.57 -10.27 18.33
N ARG A 171 -14.76 -9.88 17.08
CA ARG A 171 -15.90 -10.30 16.26
C ARG A 171 -15.91 -11.82 16.01
N LYS A 172 -14.74 -12.45 15.86
CA LYS A 172 -14.63 -13.91 15.70
C LYS A 172 -15.17 -14.64 16.94
N GLN A 173 -14.94 -14.10 18.13
CA GLN A 173 -15.44 -14.66 19.39
C GLN A 173 -16.95 -14.44 19.59
N SER A 174 -17.58 -13.57 18.80
CA SER A 174 -19.01 -13.28 18.82
C SER A 174 -19.68 -13.66 17.48
N PRO A 175 -19.92 -14.97 17.22
CA PRO A 175 -20.32 -15.47 15.91
C PRO A 175 -21.64 -14.91 15.36
N PHE A 176 -22.48 -14.34 16.20
CA PHE A 176 -23.74 -13.72 15.79
C PHE A 176 -23.64 -12.21 15.53
N GLY A 177 -22.44 -11.63 15.59
CA GLY A 177 -22.23 -10.18 15.35
C GLY A 177 -22.91 -9.28 16.40
N ILE A 178 -23.21 -9.83 17.58
CA ILE A 178 -23.87 -9.16 18.70
C ILE A 178 -22.89 -9.16 19.87
N ALA A 179 -22.34 -8.00 20.19
CA ALA A 179 -21.59 -7.79 21.43
C ALA A 179 -22.48 -6.96 22.38
N GLY A 180 -22.83 -7.53 23.51
CA GLY A 180 -23.60 -6.86 24.55
C GLY A 180 -24.42 -7.83 25.44
N SER A 181 -24.65 -7.43 26.69
CA SER A 181 -25.61 -8.07 27.56
C SER A 181 -27.02 -7.56 27.26
N VAL A 182 -28.02 -8.35 27.58
CA VAL A 182 -29.45 -8.04 27.37
C VAL A 182 -29.87 -6.70 28.03
N GLU A 183 -29.10 -6.23 29.02
CA GLU A 183 -29.37 -5.01 29.76
C GLU A 183 -28.77 -3.73 29.15
N LEU A 184 -27.75 -3.82 28.27
CA LEU A 184 -27.02 -2.67 27.72
C LEU A 184 -27.31 -2.39 26.24
N GLY A 185 -28.23 -3.15 25.65
CA GLY A 185 -28.56 -3.02 24.24
C GLY A 185 -27.56 -3.75 23.30
N THR A 186 -28.07 -4.19 22.16
CA THR A 186 -27.29 -4.91 21.15
C THR A 186 -26.55 -3.95 20.24
N VAL A 187 -25.22 -3.97 20.26
CA VAL A 187 -24.38 -3.27 19.27
C VAL A 187 -24.15 -4.21 18.09
N ARG A 188 -24.67 -3.85 16.92
CA ARG A 188 -24.37 -4.56 15.67
C ARG A 188 -22.93 -4.23 15.25
N LEU A 189 -22.07 -5.24 15.22
CA LEU A 189 -20.73 -5.13 14.65
C LEU A 189 -20.86 -5.08 13.13
N ASN A 190 -20.71 -3.90 12.56
CA ASN A 190 -20.77 -3.69 11.10
C ASN A 190 -19.60 -4.40 10.40
N SER A 191 -19.82 -4.90 9.16
CA SER A 191 -18.80 -5.59 8.36
C SER A 191 -17.82 -4.65 7.66
N ARG A 192 -18.03 -3.33 7.76
CA ARG A 192 -17.20 -2.28 7.16
C ARG A 192 -16.04 -1.90 8.07
N LEU A 193 -15.12 -1.11 7.53
CA LEU A 193 -14.11 -0.44 8.35
C LEU A 193 -14.76 0.34 9.49
N ASP A 194 -14.07 0.42 10.60
CA ASP A 194 -14.49 1.25 11.70
C ASP A 194 -14.50 2.74 11.27
N PRO A 195 -15.49 3.55 11.65
CA PRO A 195 -15.52 4.98 11.33
C PRO A 195 -14.25 5.73 11.78
N ASP A 196 -13.69 5.37 12.93
CA ASP A 196 -12.45 5.97 13.42
C ASP A 196 -11.26 5.58 12.54
N VAL A 197 -11.22 4.32 12.07
CA VAL A 197 -10.22 3.84 11.10
C VAL A 197 -10.37 4.57 9.76
N GLU A 198 -11.59 4.77 9.26
CA GLU A 198 -11.84 5.54 8.04
C GLU A 198 -11.35 6.98 8.16
N MET A 199 -11.56 7.61 9.33
CA MET A 199 -11.09 8.97 9.60
C MET A 199 -9.57 9.06 9.59
N LEU A 200 -8.86 8.14 10.24
CA LEU A 200 -7.40 8.07 10.25
C LEU A 200 -6.82 7.88 8.85
N LEU A 201 -7.47 7.07 8.02
CA LEU A 201 -6.98 6.71 6.69
C LEU A 201 -7.39 7.68 5.58
N LYS A 202 -8.29 8.62 5.84
CA LYS A 202 -8.86 9.52 4.82
C LYS A 202 -7.79 10.27 4.01
N THR A 203 -6.74 10.74 4.66
CA THR A 203 -5.65 11.49 4.03
C THR A 203 -4.78 10.61 3.13
N TYR A 204 -4.73 9.32 3.41
CA TYR A 204 -3.91 8.36 2.68
C TYR A 204 -4.64 7.72 1.49
N ARG A 205 -5.93 7.92 1.36
CA ARG A 205 -6.71 7.35 0.27
C ARG A 205 -6.27 7.94 -1.06
N ARG A 206 -5.91 7.08 -2.01
CA ARG A 206 -5.64 7.48 -3.39
C ARG A 206 -6.96 7.81 -4.07
N ASN A 207 -7.10 9.05 -4.46
CA ASN A 207 -8.11 9.43 -5.42
C ASN A 207 -7.46 9.30 -6.80
N PHE A 208 -7.74 8.22 -7.52
CA PHE A 208 -7.54 8.23 -8.96
C PHE A 208 -8.53 9.24 -9.51
N GLY A 209 -8.13 10.52 -9.53
CA GLY A 209 -8.94 11.58 -10.08
C GLY A 209 -9.29 11.18 -11.50
N LEU A 210 -10.59 11.14 -11.80
CA LEU A 210 -11.03 11.28 -13.17
C LEU A 210 -10.36 12.58 -13.66
N ALA A 211 -9.35 12.43 -14.52
CA ALA A 211 -8.79 13.56 -15.23
C ALA A 211 -9.95 14.15 -16.03
N TYR A 212 -10.41 15.34 -15.61
CA TYR A 212 -11.32 16.18 -16.38
C TYR A 212 -10.53 16.80 -17.54
#